data_fd536e17d776aceb619b10a2a47bbe44
#
_entry.id   fd536e17d776aceb619b10a2a47bbe44
#
_cell.length_a   1.000
_cell.length_b   1.000
_cell.length_c   1.000
_cell.angle_alpha   90.00
_cell.angle_beta   90.00
_cell.angle_gamma   90.00
#
_symmetry.space_group_name_H-M   'P 1'
#
loop_
_entity.id
_entity.type
_entity.pdbx_description
1 polymer ?
#
loop_
_entity_poly.entity_id
_entity_poly.type
_entity_poly.pdbx_seq_one_letter_code
_entity_poly.pdbx_strand_id
1 'polypeptide(L)'
;VYTELPLPCIDIVKVSINCDEDVMDMAYVLTRELGDDFVFAPSGNRWVDVLQRGVNKATGMREIMEWYDSVPVELIAFGDSMNDYELIKMAGHGYAMGNARAALKQVSDRVIGTNSEHAVQRELARILRQGE
;
A
#
# COMPACT_ATOMS: atom_id res chain seq x y z
N VAL A 1 20.71 3.06 19.34
CA VAL A 1 19.36 3.52 19.72
C VAL A 1 19.45 5.01 19.98
N TYR A 2 18.78 5.81 19.16
CA TYR A 2 18.69 7.24 19.38
C TYR A 2 17.58 7.49 20.40
N THR A 3 17.92 8.08 21.52
CA THR A 3 16.99 8.37 22.62
C THR A 3 16.39 9.77 22.53
N GLU A 4 16.94 10.65 21.69
CA GLU A 4 16.40 11.97 21.40
C GLU A 4 16.49 12.21 19.89
N LEU A 5 15.34 12.50 19.29
CA LEU A 5 15.26 13.01 17.94
C LEU A 5 15.16 14.54 18.03
N PRO A 6 16.24 15.31 17.84
CA PRO A 6 16.09 16.72 17.54
C PRO A 6 15.52 16.78 16.13
N LEU A 7 14.21 16.60 16.00
CA LEU A 7 13.52 16.90 14.75
C LEU A 7 13.40 18.42 14.71
N PRO A 8 14.20 19.14 13.89
CA PRO A 8 13.79 20.46 13.49
C PRO A 8 12.38 20.35 12.91
N CYS A 9 11.60 21.41 12.94
CA CYS A 9 10.28 21.45 12.32
C CYS A 9 10.42 21.12 10.83
N ILE A 10 10.37 19.84 10.49
CA ILE A 10 10.33 19.31 9.13
C ILE A 10 8.98 18.64 8.96
N ASP A 11 8.39 18.79 7.80
CA ASP A 11 7.18 18.09 7.44
C ASP A 11 7.49 16.59 7.32
N ILE A 12 6.99 15.81 8.29
CA ILE A 12 7.14 14.35 8.29
C ILE A 12 6.02 13.76 7.45
N VAL A 13 6.38 13.13 6.35
CA VAL A 13 5.42 12.48 5.45
C VAL A 13 5.00 11.11 5.98
N LYS A 14 5.94 10.37 6.56
CA LYS A 14 5.72 9.00 7.06
C LYS A 14 6.73 8.64 8.13
N VAL A 15 6.30 7.87 9.11
CA VAL A 15 7.18 7.17 10.06
C VAL A 15 6.99 5.67 9.87
N SER A 16 8.07 4.90 9.82
CA SER A 16 8.00 3.44 9.77
C SER A 16 8.59 2.85 11.05
N ILE A 17 7.81 2.03 11.73
CA ILE A 17 8.18 1.35 12.97
C ILE A 17 8.53 -0.10 12.62
N ASN A 18 9.77 -0.52 12.93
CA ASN A 18 10.14 -1.93 12.86
C ASN A 18 9.75 -2.62 14.16
N CYS A 19 9.06 -3.74 14.07
CA CYS A 19 8.65 -4.54 15.23
C CYS A 19 9.05 -6.00 15.03
N ASP A 20 9.36 -6.65 16.15
CA ASP A 20 9.65 -8.09 16.21
C ASP A 20 8.36 -8.91 16.47
N GLU A 21 7.30 -8.24 16.88
CA GLU A 21 5.97 -8.79 17.13
C GLU A 21 5.11 -8.85 15.87
N ASP A 22 3.91 -9.43 15.95
CA ASP A 22 2.97 -9.40 14.83
C ASP A 22 2.59 -7.95 14.48
N VAL A 23 2.75 -7.60 13.23
CA VAL A 23 2.49 -6.22 12.74
C VAL A 23 1.02 -5.81 12.86
N MET A 24 0.08 -6.75 12.86
CA MET A 24 -1.35 -6.47 13.04
C MET A 24 -1.64 -6.14 14.50
N ASP A 25 -1.05 -6.88 15.44
CA ASP A 25 -1.18 -6.62 16.87
C ASP A 25 -0.55 -5.27 17.23
N MET A 26 0.63 -5.00 16.70
CA MET A 26 1.30 -3.69 16.88
C MET A 26 0.45 -2.54 16.32
N ALA A 27 -0.08 -2.66 15.11
CA ALA A 27 -0.93 -1.64 14.51
C ALA A 27 -2.20 -1.41 15.34
N TYR A 28 -2.81 -2.46 15.89
CA TYR A 28 -3.96 -2.36 16.78
C TYR A 28 -3.64 -1.62 18.09
N VAL A 29 -2.52 -1.97 18.73
CA VAL A 29 -2.07 -1.29 19.96
C VAL A 29 -1.80 0.18 19.71
N LEU A 30 -1.09 0.52 18.61
CA LEU A 30 -0.79 1.90 18.25
C LEU A 30 -2.06 2.72 17.98
N THR A 31 -3.03 2.13 17.28
CA THR A 31 -4.34 2.77 17.02
C THR A 31 -5.05 3.08 18.32
N ARG A 32 -5.06 2.14 19.28
CA ARG A 32 -5.73 2.33 20.57
C ARG A 32 -5.04 3.40 21.44
N GLU A 33 -3.71 3.45 21.45
CA GLU A 33 -2.94 4.33 22.34
C GLU A 33 -2.76 5.75 21.79
N LEU A 34 -2.64 5.90 20.47
CA LEU A 34 -2.34 7.18 19.80
C LEU A 34 -3.56 7.82 19.12
N GLY A 35 -4.70 7.14 19.17
CA GLY A 35 -5.98 7.68 18.70
C GLY A 35 -6.12 7.76 17.17
N ASP A 36 -7.13 8.51 16.77
CA ASP A 36 -7.65 8.49 15.42
C ASP A 36 -7.01 9.49 14.43
N ASP A 37 -6.01 10.25 14.86
CA ASP A 37 -5.35 11.25 14.00
C ASP A 37 -4.40 10.61 13.00
N PHE A 38 -4.01 9.36 13.25
CA PHE A 38 -3.07 8.60 12.43
C PHE A 38 -3.68 7.29 11.92
N VAL A 39 -3.09 6.78 10.87
CA VAL A 39 -3.33 5.44 10.34
C VAL A 39 -2.07 4.61 10.53
N PHE A 40 -2.22 3.42 11.11
CA PHE A 40 -1.16 2.46 11.35
C PHE A 40 -1.32 1.30 10.38
N ALA A 41 -0.57 1.35 9.28
CA ALA A 41 -0.71 0.41 8.16
C ALA A 41 0.41 -0.66 8.21
N PRO A 42 0.08 -1.95 8.42
CA PRO A 42 1.05 -3.03 8.27
C PRO A 42 1.67 -3.03 6.88
N SER A 43 3.02 -2.97 6.84
CA SER A 43 3.82 -2.90 5.63
C SER A 43 4.87 -4.02 5.64
N GLY A 44 4.59 -5.10 4.94
CA GLY A 44 5.39 -6.32 5.02
C GLY A 44 5.17 -7.10 6.32
N ASN A 45 6.21 -7.84 6.77
CA ASN A 45 6.10 -8.74 7.92
C ASN A 45 6.58 -8.13 9.24
N ARG A 46 7.31 -7.02 9.20
CA ARG A 46 8.00 -6.43 10.35
C ARG A 46 7.86 -4.91 10.46
N TRP A 47 7.04 -4.29 9.63
CA TRP A 47 6.93 -2.84 9.59
C TRP A 47 5.49 -2.39 9.75
N VAL A 48 5.30 -1.33 10.53
CA VAL A 48 4.05 -0.58 10.60
C VAL A 48 4.36 0.84 10.14
N ASP A 49 3.71 1.25 9.06
CA ASP A 49 3.78 2.62 8.56
C ASP A 49 2.76 3.48 9.30
N VAL A 50 3.22 4.59 9.85
CA VAL A 50 2.41 5.62 10.49
C VAL A 50 2.21 6.76 9.51
N LEU A 51 0.97 7.01 9.16
CA LEU A 51 0.55 8.01 8.18
C LEU A 51 -0.49 8.94 8.81
N GLN A 52 -0.58 10.15 8.32
CA GLN A 52 -1.69 11.03 8.68
C GLN A 52 -3.00 10.42 8.16
N ARG A 53 -4.09 10.61 8.91
CA ARG A 53 -5.42 10.16 8.48
C ARG A 53 -5.78 10.72 7.09
N GLY A 54 -6.29 9.87 6.24
CA GLY A 54 -6.65 10.22 4.85
C GLY A 54 -5.49 10.15 3.86
N VAL A 55 -4.25 9.97 4.34
CA VAL A 55 -3.07 9.79 3.47
C VAL A 55 -2.81 8.30 3.26
N ASN A 56 -2.95 7.85 2.03
CA ASN A 56 -2.63 6.48 1.60
C ASN A 56 -2.25 6.46 0.11
N LYS A 57 -1.87 5.29 -0.41
CA LYS A 57 -1.45 5.16 -1.82
C LYS A 57 -2.56 5.55 -2.81
N ALA A 58 -3.82 5.31 -2.48
CA ALA A 58 -4.94 5.67 -3.35
C ALA A 58 -5.18 7.19 -3.39
N THR A 59 -5.08 7.88 -2.24
CA THR A 59 -5.23 9.34 -2.21
C THR A 59 -4.13 10.03 -2.98
N GLY A 60 -2.86 9.61 -2.81
CA GLY A 60 -1.75 10.13 -3.60
C GLY A 60 -1.90 9.84 -5.11
N MET A 61 -2.40 8.67 -5.47
CA MET A 61 -2.64 8.33 -6.87
C MET A 61 -3.77 9.18 -7.48
N ARG A 62 -4.84 9.50 -6.72
CA ARG A 62 -5.89 10.42 -7.23
C ARG A 62 -5.33 11.79 -7.58
N GLU A 63 -4.50 12.38 -6.73
CA GLU A 63 -3.84 13.66 -7.01
C GLU A 63 -3.00 13.59 -8.31
N ILE A 64 -2.24 12.50 -8.48
CA ILE A 64 -1.47 12.29 -9.72
C ILE A 64 -2.39 12.18 -10.93
N MET A 65 -3.48 11.43 -10.83
CA MET A 65 -4.44 11.25 -11.92
C MET A 65 -5.15 12.55 -12.30
N GLU A 66 -5.46 13.39 -11.32
CA GLU A 66 -6.01 14.73 -11.55
C GLU A 66 -5.03 15.62 -12.35
N TRP A 67 -3.72 15.56 -12.03
CA TRP A 67 -2.71 16.31 -12.79
C TRP A 67 -2.57 15.86 -14.25
N TYR A 68 -2.85 14.57 -14.53
CA TYR A 68 -2.77 14.00 -15.88
C TYR A 68 -4.13 13.90 -16.57
N ASP A 69 -5.18 14.46 -15.98
CA ASP A 69 -6.56 14.36 -16.50
C ASP A 69 -6.99 12.91 -16.81
N SER A 70 -6.52 11.98 -15.96
CA SER A 70 -6.75 10.54 -16.08
C SER A 70 -7.94 10.09 -15.24
N VAL A 71 -8.45 8.91 -15.53
CA VAL A 71 -9.56 8.30 -14.77
C VAL A 71 -9.14 6.95 -14.15
N PRO A 72 -9.74 6.51 -13.04
CA PRO A 72 -9.37 5.27 -12.38
C PRO A 72 -9.40 4.01 -13.26
N VAL A 73 -10.24 4.00 -14.29
CA VAL A 73 -10.33 2.87 -15.24
C VAL A 73 -9.07 2.65 -16.07
N GLU A 74 -8.23 3.67 -16.20
CA GLU A 74 -6.93 3.61 -16.90
C GLU A 74 -5.79 3.19 -15.96
N LEU A 75 -6.08 3.07 -14.66
CA LEU A 75 -5.09 2.70 -13.65
C LEU A 75 -4.96 1.19 -13.56
N ILE A 76 -3.74 0.69 -13.74
CA ILE A 76 -3.36 -0.68 -13.44
C ILE A 76 -2.52 -0.66 -12.15
N ALA A 77 -2.96 -1.39 -11.14
CA ALA A 77 -2.26 -1.44 -9.86
C ALA A 77 -1.88 -2.87 -9.47
N PHE A 78 -0.69 -3.02 -8.86
CA PHE A 78 -0.19 -4.27 -8.31
C PHE A 78 0.13 -4.09 -6.83
N GLY A 79 -0.20 -5.09 -6.00
CA GLY A 79 0.06 -5.00 -4.57
C GLY A 79 0.17 -6.34 -3.87
N ASP A 80 0.81 -6.35 -2.71
CA ASP A 80 0.96 -7.54 -1.88
C ASP A 80 0.65 -7.31 -0.39
N SER A 81 0.63 -6.07 0.05
CA SER A 81 0.46 -5.67 1.46
C SER A 81 -0.80 -4.84 1.69
N MET A 82 -1.20 -4.70 2.96
CA MET A 82 -2.43 -3.98 3.31
C MET A 82 -2.38 -2.47 3.00
N ASN A 83 -1.21 -1.88 2.90
CA ASN A 83 -1.05 -0.49 2.45
C ASN A 83 -1.35 -0.29 0.95
N ASP A 84 -1.55 -1.37 0.19
CA ASP A 84 -1.98 -1.37 -1.22
C ASP A 84 -3.50 -1.51 -1.37
N TYR A 85 -4.23 -1.83 -0.27
CA TYR A 85 -5.63 -2.22 -0.30
C TYR A 85 -6.52 -1.19 -1.02
N GLU A 86 -6.43 0.08 -0.62
CA GLU A 86 -7.26 1.14 -1.20
C GLU A 86 -6.86 1.44 -2.66
N LEU A 87 -5.58 1.30 -3.00
CA LEU A 87 -5.09 1.49 -4.36
C LEU A 87 -5.61 0.38 -5.30
N ILE A 88 -5.51 -0.88 -4.89
CA ILE A 88 -6.02 -2.03 -5.64
C ILE A 88 -7.54 -1.91 -5.85
N LYS A 89 -8.27 -1.52 -4.81
CA LYS A 89 -9.73 -1.35 -4.87
C LYS A 89 -10.16 -0.19 -5.76
N MET A 90 -9.35 0.87 -5.84
CA MET A 90 -9.63 2.06 -6.66
C MET A 90 -9.30 1.84 -8.13
N ALA A 91 -8.32 1.01 -8.44
CA ALA A 91 -7.81 0.79 -9.79
C ALA A 91 -8.89 0.19 -10.71
N GLY A 92 -8.84 0.56 -11.98
CA GLY A 92 -9.64 -0.09 -13.02
C GLY A 92 -9.20 -1.52 -13.28
N HIS A 93 -7.92 -1.83 -13.01
CA HIS A 93 -7.35 -3.17 -13.04
C HIS A 93 -6.43 -3.38 -11.84
N GLY A 94 -6.98 -3.93 -10.76
CA GLY A 94 -6.27 -4.22 -9.52
C GLY A 94 -5.79 -5.67 -9.44
N TYR A 95 -4.48 -5.89 -9.36
CA TYR A 95 -3.87 -7.21 -9.30
C TYR A 95 -3.20 -7.47 -7.95
N ALA A 96 -3.61 -8.53 -7.25
CA ALA A 96 -2.91 -8.98 -6.04
C ALA A 96 -1.82 -9.99 -6.39
N MET A 97 -0.67 -9.86 -5.74
CA MET A 97 0.42 -10.83 -5.85
C MET A 97 0.03 -12.17 -5.23
N GLY A 98 0.59 -13.28 -5.71
CA GLY A 98 0.36 -14.61 -5.17
C GLY A 98 0.74 -14.76 -3.69
N ASN A 99 1.73 -14.00 -3.23
CA ASN A 99 2.14 -13.91 -1.83
C ASN A 99 1.37 -12.86 -1.02
N ALA A 100 0.35 -12.19 -1.60
CA ALA A 100 -0.43 -11.16 -0.91
C ALA A 100 -1.31 -11.73 0.21
N ARG A 101 -1.67 -10.88 1.16
CA ARG A 101 -2.63 -11.21 2.22
C ARG A 101 -4.02 -11.52 1.63
N ALA A 102 -4.76 -12.41 2.29
CA ALA A 102 -6.07 -12.86 1.81
C ALA A 102 -7.06 -11.70 1.57
N ALA A 103 -7.07 -10.71 2.46
CA ALA A 103 -7.95 -9.54 2.32
C ALA A 103 -7.66 -8.74 1.04
N LEU A 104 -6.39 -8.60 0.63
CA LEU A 104 -6.04 -7.93 -0.61
C LEU A 104 -6.47 -8.73 -1.84
N LYS A 105 -6.32 -10.05 -1.80
CA LYS A 105 -6.78 -10.95 -2.87
C LYS A 105 -8.28 -10.88 -3.10
N GLN A 106 -9.07 -10.66 -2.04
CA GLN A 106 -10.53 -10.57 -2.13
C GLN A 106 -11.03 -9.32 -2.86
N VAL A 107 -10.27 -8.24 -2.83
CA VAL A 107 -10.65 -6.97 -3.47
C VAL A 107 -9.99 -6.74 -4.82
N SER A 108 -9.09 -7.62 -5.23
CA SER A 108 -8.41 -7.56 -6.52
C SER A 108 -9.25 -8.19 -7.62
N ASP A 109 -9.13 -7.70 -8.84
CA ASP A 109 -9.76 -8.29 -10.02
C ASP A 109 -9.12 -9.65 -10.36
N ARG A 110 -7.84 -9.80 -10.02
CA ARG A 110 -7.10 -11.02 -10.30
C ARG A 110 -5.93 -11.21 -9.34
N VAL A 111 -5.70 -12.46 -8.97
CA VAL A 111 -4.46 -12.88 -8.30
C VAL A 111 -3.48 -13.39 -9.35
N ILE A 112 -2.29 -12.80 -9.37
CA ILE A 112 -1.18 -13.20 -10.27
C ILE A 112 -0.17 -14.07 -9.52
N GLY A 113 0.95 -14.44 -10.15
CA GLY A 113 2.02 -15.16 -9.48
C GLY A 113 2.71 -14.37 -8.38
N THR A 114 3.73 -14.97 -7.78
CA THR A 114 4.50 -14.35 -6.70
C THR A 114 5.57 -13.38 -7.24
N ASN A 115 6.14 -12.57 -6.35
CA ASN A 115 7.24 -11.67 -6.67
C ASN A 115 8.50 -12.44 -7.17
N SER A 116 8.77 -13.63 -6.62
CA SER A 116 9.89 -14.49 -7.06
C SER A 116 9.71 -15.08 -8.47
N GLU A 117 8.49 -15.05 -8.98
CA GLU A 117 8.15 -15.53 -10.33
C GLU A 117 8.12 -14.40 -11.38
N HIS A 118 8.53 -13.19 -11.02
CA HIS A 118 8.44 -12.01 -11.89
C HIS A 118 7.02 -11.75 -12.42
N ALA A 119 6.02 -11.96 -11.58
CA ALA A 119 4.62 -11.97 -11.99
C ALA A 119 4.13 -10.63 -12.55
N VAL A 120 4.59 -9.50 -11.99
CA VAL A 120 4.27 -8.16 -12.49
C VAL A 120 4.74 -7.98 -13.92
N GLN A 121 6.00 -8.33 -14.21
CA GLN A 121 6.57 -8.21 -15.55
C GLN A 121 5.83 -9.08 -16.57
N ARG A 122 5.47 -10.32 -16.19
CA ARG A 122 4.69 -11.22 -17.04
C ARG A 122 3.31 -10.69 -17.33
N GLU A 123 2.63 -10.14 -16.32
CA GLU A 123 1.28 -9.60 -16.46
C GLU A 123 1.28 -8.32 -17.31
N LEU A 124 2.24 -7.41 -17.10
CA LEU A 124 2.42 -6.22 -17.95
C LEU A 124 2.66 -6.62 -19.41
N ALA A 125 3.54 -7.60 -19.67
CA ALA A 125 3.78 -8.08 -21.02
C ALA A 125 2.52 -8.71 -21.66
N ARG A 126 1.65 -9.33 -20.86
CA ARG A 126 0.35 -9.86 -21.31
C ARG A 126 -0.61 -8.74 -21.70
N ILE A 127 -0.73 -7.73 -20.85
CA ILE A 127 -1.64 -6.58 -21.05
C ILE A 127 -1.24 -5.82 -22.31
N LEU A 128 0.05 -5.52 -22.48
CA LEU A 128 0.57 -4.77 -23.63
C LEU A 128 0.34 -5.50 -24.95
N ARG A 129 0.38 -6.85 -24.97
CA ARG A 129 0.09 -7.63 -26.19
C ARG A 129 -1.40 -7.70 -26.55
N GLN A 130 -2.29 -7.46 -25.60
CA GLN A 130 -3.74 -7.48 -25.83
C GLN A 130 -4.30 -6.11 -26.24
N GLY A 131 -3.50 -5.05 -26.12
CA GLY A 131 -3.84 -3.70 -26.54
C GLY A 131 -3.35 -3.34 -27.98
N GLU A 132 -2.68 -4.29 -28.65
CA GLU A 132 -2.38 -4.22 -30.08
C GLU A 132 -3.48 -4.96 -30.88
#